data_89fc7b95a584e30225d61c698411acda
#
_entry.id   89fc7b95a584e30225d61c698411acda
#
_cell.length_a   1.000
_cell.length_b   1.000
_cell.length_c   1.000
_cell.angle_alpha   90.00
_cell.angle_beta   90.00
_cell.angle_gamma   90.00
#
_symmetry.space_group_name_H-M   'P 1'
#
loop_
_entity.id
_entity.type
_entity.pdbx_description
1 polymer ?
#
loop_
_entity_poly.entity_id
_entity_poly.type
_entity_poly.pdbx_seq_one_letter_code
_entity_poly.pdbx_strand_id
1 'polypeptide(L)'
;MTGFDSIQVKFKNTKHWPSPFANTRTVPFVDSYLTVLKSVIDDIRTEYFWFFANFMDLKTVDLDYIPEQHEKDQIHVWYNTHPLGGTNKEGNVFLIPTRALKNQINDLKFLRDFEDINYHSHNNL
;
A
#
# COMPACT_ATOMS: atom_id res chain seq x y z
N MET A 1 1.15 17.50 -1.72
CA MET A 1 1.68 16.14 -1.50
C MET A 1 2.14 16.03 -0.06
N THR A 2 1.79 14.94 0.62
CA THR A 2 2.02 14.79 2.07
C THR A 2 3.46 14.51 2.44
N GLY A 3 4.27 14.03 1.52
CA GLY A 3 5.64 13.63 1.81
C GLY A 3 5.79 12.26 2.46
N PHE A 4 4.74 11.46 2.50
CA PHE A 4 4.82 10.09 3.02
C PHE A 4 5.76 9.24 2.16
N ASP A 5 6.47 8.32 2.81
CA ASP A 5 7.26 7.32 2.09
C ASP A 5 6.34 6.47 1.21
N SER A 6 6.89 5.91 0.16
CA SER A 6 6.14 5.01 -0.71
C SER A 6 7.01 3.84 -1.14
N ILE A 7 6.39 2.66 -1.18
CA ILE A 7 7.03 1.41 -1.59
C ILE A 7 6.31 0.90 -2.83
N GLN A 8 7.04 0.80 -3.91
CA GLN A 8 6.55 0.22 -5.15
C GLN A 8 7.12 -1.19 -5.28
N VAL A 9 6.25 -2.18 -5.35
CA VAL A 9 6.65 -3.58 -5.48
C VAL A 9 6.77 -3.93 -6.96
N LYS A 10 7.96 -4.37 -7.37
CA LYS A 10 8.23 -4.70 -8.76
C LYS A 10 8.02 -6.18 -9.02
N PHE A 11 7.08 -6.49 -9.91
CA PHE A 11 6.82 -7.83 -10.42
C PHE A 11 7.56 -8.04 -11.73
N LYS A 12 8.03 -9.26 -11.97
CA LYS A 12 8.68 -9.64 -13.22
C LYS A 12 7.67 -9.68 -14.37
N ASN A 13 8.13 -9.32 -15.57
CA ASN A 13 7.35 -9.44 -16.80
C ASN A 13 6.05 -8.61 -16.82
N THR A 14 6.03 -7.51 -16.06
CA THR A 14 4.90 -6.58 -16.04
C THR A 14 5.33 -5.22 -16.58
N LYS A 15 4.36 -4.45 -17.08
CA LYS A 15 4.61 -3.06 -17.45
C LYS A 15 4.91 -2.27 -16.18
N HIS A 16 6.03 -1.54 -16.21
CA HIS A 16 6.42 -0.68 -15.09
C HIS A 16 5.87 0.73 -15.29
N TRP A 17 5.00 1.16 -14.37
CA TRP A 17 4.50 2.52 -14.34
C TRP A 17 5.31 3.35 -13.36
N PRO A 18 5.65 4.61 -13.71
CA PRO A 18 6.35 5.48 -12.77
C PRO A 18 5.45 5.82 -11.58
N SER A 19 6.06 5.93 -10.39
CA SER A 19 5.34 6.34 -9.20
C SER A 19 5.03 7.84 -9.24
N PRO A 20 3.81 8.26 -8.85
CA PRO A 20 3.49 9.69 -8.71
C PRO A 20 4.04 10.31 -7.42
N PHE A 21 4.54 9.50 -6.49
CA PHE A 21 5.01 9.98 -5.20
C PHE A 21 6.48 10.39 -5.26
N ALA A 22 6.85 11.44 -4.49
CA ALA A 22 8.19 12.00 -4.51
C ALA A 22 9.25 11.05 -3.92
N ASN A 23 8.89 10.32 -2.87
CA ASN A 23 9.82 9.47 -2.12
C ASN A 23 9.48 8.00 -2.34
N THR A 24 9.79 7.48 -3.51
CA THR A 24 9.46 6.08 -3.85
C THR A 24 10.70 5.20 -3.82
N ARG A 25 10.61 4.10 -3.09
CA ARG A 25 11.56 3.01 -3.14
C ARG A 25 10.94 1.84 -3.88
N THR A 26 11.59 1.35 -4.90
CA THR A 26 11.15 0.18 -5.67
C THR A 26 11.87 -1.05 -5.14
N VAL A 27 11.10 -2.08 -4.77
CA VAL A 27 11.63 -3.33 -4.24
C VAL A 27 11.04 -4.52 -5.01
N PRO A 28 11.78 -5.61 -5.19
CA PRO A 28 11.26 -6.78 -5.90
C PRO A 28 10.21 -7.51 -5.07
N PHE A 29 9.21 -8.08 -5.75
CA PHE A 29 8.27 -8.98 -5.10
C PHE A 29 8.98 -10.29 -4.74
N VAL A 30 8.84 -10.71 -3.49
CA VAL A 30 9.39 -11.97 -2.98
C VAL A 30 8.34 -12.63 -2.10
N ASP A 31 7.95 -13.84 -2.46
CA ASP A 31 7.06 -14.69 -1.68
C ASP A 31 5.65 -14.13 -1.47
N SER A 32 5.50 -13.04 -0.73
CA SER A 32 4.20 -12.42 -0.46
C SER A 32 4.38 -10.92 -0.16
N TYR A 33 3.28 -10.17 -0.18
CA TYR A 33 3.31 -8.77 0.23
C TYR A 33 3.79 -8.61 1.67
N LEU A 34 3.39 -9.51 2.56
CA LEU A 34 3.83 -9.44 3.96
C LEU A 34 5.34 -9.62 4.07
N THR A 35 5.93 -10.53 3.30
CA THR A 35 7.38 -10.72 3.25
C THR A 35 8.09 -9.45 2.80
N VAL A 36 7.56 -8.80 1.75
CA VAL A 36 8.10 -7.52 1.27
C VAL A 36 8.00 -6.46 2.37
N LEU A 37 6.85 -6.35 3.03
CA LEU A 37 6.64 -5.37 4.10
C LEU A 37 7.60 -5.59 5.27
N LYS A 38 7.83 -6.84 5.67
CA LYS A 38 8.81 -7.17 6.73
C LYS A 38 10.21 -6.69 6.39
N SER A 39 10.56 -6.72 5.10
CA SER A 39 11.91 -6.30 4.67
C SER A 39 12.11 -4.80 4.65
N VAL A 40 11.04 -3.99 4.61
CA VAL A 40 11.13 -2.53 4.45
C VAL A 40 10.61 -1.74 5.64
N ILE A 41 9.80 -2.35 6.52
CA ILE A 41 9.07 -1.60 7.57
C ILE A 41 10.00 -0.81 8.49
N ASP A 42 11.17 -1.33 8.80
CA ASP A 42 12.10 -0.66 9.70
C ASP A 42 12.77 0.57 9.05
N ASP A 43 12.72 0.67 7.73
CA ASP A 43 13.28 1.79 6.99
C ASP A 43 12.27 2.91 6.73
N ILE A 44 11.00 2.69 7.06
CA ILE A 44 9.95 3.69 6.87
C ILE A 44 10.07 4.75 7.97
N ARG A 45 10.11 6.04 7.57
CA ARG A 45 10.32 7.18 8.47
C ARG A 45 9.08 8.02 8.70
N THR A 46 8.06 7.87 7.85
CA THR A 46 6.85 8.68 7.92
C THR A 46 5.74 7.94 8.67
N GLU A 47 4.75 8.70 9.13
CA GLU A 47 3.61 8.18 9.92
C GLU A 47 2.79 7.16 9.14
N TYR A 48 2.65 7.39 7.82
CA TYR A 48 2.00 6.49 6.87
C TYR A 48 2.95 6.25 5.71
N PHE A 49 2.72 5.17 4.98
CA PHE A 49 3.42 4.97 3.72
C PHE A 49 2.50 4.34 2.68
N TRP A 50 2.73 4.71 1.42
CA TRP A 50 2.03 4.13 0.29
C TRP A 50 2.67 2.80 -0.11
N PHE A 51 1.84 1.82 -0.47
CA PHE A 51 2.28 0.49 -0.86
C PHE A 51 1.48 0.01 -2.05
N PHE A 52 2.13 -0.29 -3.17
CA PHE A 52 1.45 -0.61 -4.42
C PHE A 52 2.37 -1.38 -5.35
N ALA A 53 1.78 -2.09 -6.34
CA ALA A 53 2.52 -2.83 -7.36
C ALA A 53 2.95 -1.91 -8.52
N ASN A 54 4.05 -2.24 -9.18
CA ASN A 54 4.61 -1.45 -10.28
C ASN A 54 3.75 -1.46 -11.55
N PHE A 55 2.82 -2.41 -11.69
CA PHE A 55 1.93 -2.47 -12.84
C PHE A 55 0.69 -1.59 -12.70
N MET A 56 0.59 -0.82 -11.61
CA MET A 56 -0.55 0.06 -11.35
C MET A 56 -0.30 1.46 -11.89
N ASP A 57 -1.31 1.99 -12.61
CA ASP A 57 -1.34 3.40 -13.00
C ASP A 57 -2.11 4.18 -11.93
N LEU A 58 -1.40 5.01 -11.19
CA LEU A 58 -1.94 5.70 -10.02
C LEU A 58 -2.37 7.15 -10.29
N LYS A 59 -2.64 7.53 -11.52
CA LYS A 59 -2.96 8.92 -11.85
C LYS A 59 -4.25 9.45 -11.20
N THR A 60 -5.11 8.59 -10.69
CA THR A 60 -6.36 9.01 -10.03
C THR A 60 -6.28 8.96 -8.50
N VAL A 61 -5.14 8.59 -7.93
CA VAL A 61 -4.95 8.56 -6.48
C VAL A 61 -4.77 9.99 -5.96
N ASP A 62 -5.45 10.31 -4.86
CA ASP A 62 -5.27 11.59 -4.17
C ASP A 62 -3.94 11.60 -3.42
N LEU A 63 -2.95 12.31 -3.97
CA LEU A 63 -1.60 12.39 -3.41
C LEU A 63 -1.54 13.20 -2.11
N ASP A 64 -2.59 13.95 -1.81
CA ASP A 64 -2.68 14.81 -0.62
C ASP A 64 -3.53 14.19 0.48
N TYR A 65 -4.00 12.96 0.28
CA TYR A 65 -4.86 12.29 1.25
C TYR A 65 -4.15 12.10 2.59
N ILE A 66 -4.84 12.50 3.65
CA ILE A 66 -4.41 12.32 5.04
C ILE A 66 -5.57 11.70 5.81
N PRO A 67 -5.37 10.55 6.49
CA PRO A 67 -6.42 9.94 7.31
C PRO A 67 -6.91 10.88 8.41
N GLU A 68 -8.21 10.84 8.71
CA GLU A 68 -8.77 11.56 9.83
C GLU A 68 -8.32 10.92 11.16
N GLN A 69 -8.39 11.69 12.25
CA GLN A 69 -7.88 11.26 13.55
C GLN A 69 -8.47 9.93 14.02
N HIS A 70 -9.76 9.69 13.80
CA HIS A 70 -10.42 8.46 14.20
C HIS A 70 -10.10 7.25 13.30
N GLU A 71 -9.41 7.48 12.18
CA GLU A 71 -9.01 6.46 11.21
C GLU A 71 -7.50 6.26 11.16
N LYS A 72 -6.76 6.88 12.06
CA LYS A 72 -5.30 6.98 11.98
C LYS A 72 -4.56 5.64 12.06
N ASP A 73 -5.16 4.63 12.68
CA ASP A 73 -4.54 3.31 12.84
C ASP A 73 -5.11 2.28 11.89
N GLN A 74 -5.92 2.70 10.92
CA GLN A 74 -6.52 1.82 9.93
C GLN A 74 -5.70 1.80 8.64
N ILE A 75 -5.67 0.65 7.97
CA ILE A 75 -5.14 0.55 6.62
C ILE A 75 -6.17 1.08 5.64
N HIS A 76 -5.77 2.01 4.78
CA HIS A 76 -6.66 2.60 3.77
C HIS A 76 -6.38 1.94 2.43
N VAL A 77 -7.43 1.47 1.77
CA VAL A 77 -7.31 0.69 0.53
C VAL A 77 -8.13 1.31 -0.58
N TRP A 78 -7.51 1.55 -1.72
CA TRP A 78 -8.19 1.94 -2.96
C TRP A 78 -8.16 0.76 -3.90
N TYR A 79 -9.35 0.30 -4.31
CA TYR A 79 -9.47 -0.85 -5.18
C TYR A 79 -9.29 -0.45 -6.64
N ASN A 80 -8.57 -1.26 -7.39
CA ASN A 80 -8.50 -1.13 -8.83
C ASN A 80 -9.67 -1.90 -9.44
N THR A 81 -10.65 -1.16 -10.02
CA THR A 81 -11.79 -1.78 -10.68
C THR A 81 -11.39 -2.24 -12.07
N HIS A 82 -11.57 -3.53 -12.35
CA HIS A 82 -11.33 -4.08 -13.66
C HIS A 82 -12.35 -3.54 -14.67
N PRO A 83 -11.98 -3.27 -15.95
CA PRO A 83 -12.91 -2.77 -16.97
C PRO A 83 -14.14 -3.63 -17.19
N LEU A 84 -14.08 -4.92 -16.91
CA LEU A 84 -15.20 -5.86 -17.04
C LEU A 84 -16.00 -6.02 -15.74
N GLY A 85 -15.78 -5.15 -14.77
CA GLY A 85 -16.37 -5.25 -13.45
C GLY A 85 -15.58 -6.13 -12.49
N GLY A 86 -15.82 -5.99 -11.21
CA GLY A 86 -15.07 -6.69 -10.18
C GLY A 86 -13.81 -5.93 -9.74
N THR A 87 -13.20 -6.41 -8.69
CA THR A 87 -11.99 -5.82 -8.12
C THR A 87 -10.83 -6.78 -8.24
N ASN A 88 -9.65 -6.26 -8.58
CA ASN A 88 -8.42 -7.03 -8.59
C ASN A 88 -7.66 -6.73 -7.29
N LYS A 89 -7.63 -7.70 -6.37
CA LYS A 89 -6.95 -7.52 -5.08
C LYS A 89 -5.44 -7.34 -5.21
N GLU A 90 -4.83 -7.88 -6.25
CA GLU A 90 -3.41 -7.72 -6.51
C GLU A 90 -3.07 -6.31 -7.00
N GLY A 91 -4.06 -5.61 -7.53
CA GLY A 91 -3.93 -4.25 -8.03
C GLY A 91 -4.38 -3.17 -7.06
N ASN A 92 -4.50 -3.44 -5.77
CA ASN A 92 -4.91 -2.45 -4.79
C ASN A 92 -3.75 -1.51 -4.41
N VAL A 93 -4.12 -0.28 -4.06
CA VAL A 93 -3.19 0.69 -3.48
C VAL A 93 -3.50 0.83 -2.01
N PHE A 94 -2.47 0.76 -1.17
CA PHE A 94 -2.61 0.84 0.28
C PHE A 94 -1.91 2.08 0.81
N LEU A 95 -2.55 2.75 1.76
CA LEU A 95 -1.89 3.70 2.66
C LEU A 95 -1.89 3.04 4.04
N ILE A 96 -0.71 2.74 4.53
CA ILE A 96 -0.53 1.88 5.71
C ILE A 96 -0.03 2.72 6.88
N PRO A 97 -0.68 2.62 8.07
CA PRO A 97 -0.18 3.25 9.28
C PRO A 97 1.06 2.52 9.76
N THR A 98 2.20 3.19 9.72
CA THR A 98 3.52 2.60 9.93
C THR A 98 3.65 1.97 11.31
N ARG A 99 3.30 2.71 12.37
CA ARG A 99 3.43 2.21 13.74
C ARG A 99 2.50 1.03 14.02
N ALA A 100 1.24 1.11 13.55
CA ALA A 100 0.27 0.04 13.76
C ALA A 100 0.73 -1.26 13.10
N LEU A 101 1.22 -1.18 11.87
CA LEU A 101 1.78 -2.36 11.20
C LEU A 101 3.02 -2.88 11.91
N LYS A 102 3.93 -2.00 12.28
CA LYS A 102 5.18 -2.36 12.96
C LYS A 102 4.92 -3.12 14.26
N ASN A 103 3.89 -2.72 15.01
CA ASN A 103 3.52 -3.37 16.27
C ASN A 103 2.92 -4.76 16.07
N GLN A 104 2.36 -5.06 14.90
CA GLN A 104 1.61 -6.30 14.64
C GLN A 104 2.30 -7.23 13.65
N ILE A 105 3.28 -6.74 12.90
CA ILE A 105 3.80 -7.44 11.71
C ILE A 105 4.36 -8.84 12.01
N ASN A 106 4.97 -9.02 13.17
CA ASN A 106 5.56 -10.31 13.55
C ASN A 106 4.51 -11.37 13.92
N ASP A 107 3.28 -10.96 14.20
CA ASP A 107 2.18 -11.84 14.55
C ASP A 107 1.27 -12.16 13.36
N LEU A 108 1.52 -11.55 12.21
CA LEU A 108 0.71 -11.74 11.01
C LEU A 108 1.24 -12.89 10.16
N LYS A 109 0.32 -13.66 9.58
CA LYS A 109 0.65 -14.66 8.56
C LYS A 109 0.46 -14.11 7.15
N PHE A 110 -0.52 -13.24 6.97
CA PHE A 110 -0.85 -12.60 5.69
C PHE A 110 -1.19 -11.13 5.91
N LEU A 111 -0.98 -10.31 4.90
CA LEU A 111 -1.35 -8.90 4.97
C LEU A 111 -2.84 -8.70 5.27
N ARG A 112 -3.70 -9.56 4.73
CA ARG A 112 -5.14 -9.46 4.99
C ARG A 112 -5.51 -9.63 6.47
N ASP A 113 -4.68 -10.29 7.28
CA ASP A 113 -4.92 -10.39 8.73
C ASP A 113 -4.87 -9.01 9.38
N PHE A 114 -4.00 -8.14 8.89
CA PHE A 114 -3.93 -6.74 9.31
C PHE A 114 -5.13 -5.95 8.78
N GLU A 115 -5.51 -6.18 7.51
CA GLU A 115 -6.67 -5.54 6.90
C GLU A 115 -7.96 -5.88 7.64
N ASP A 116 -8.16 -7.14 8.03
CA ASP A 116 -9.38 -7.59 8.72
C ASP A 116 -9.62 -6.84 10.03
N ILE A 117 -8.57 -6.41 10.71
CA ILE A 117 -8.66 -5.73 12.01
C ILE A 117 -8.69 -4.20 11.83
N ASN A 118 -7.97 -3.68 10.84
CA ASN A 118 -7.66 -2.25 10.73
C ASN A 118 -8.15 -1.63 9.42
N TYR A 119 -9.09 -2.27 8.75
CA TYR A 119 -9.49 -1.95 7.39
C TYR A 119 -10.35 -0.70 7.28
N HIS A 120 -10.04 0.16 6.32
CA HIS A 120 -10.91 1.23 5.85
C HIS A 120 -10.85 1.27 4.32
N SER A 121 -11.98 0.99 3.67
CA SER A 121 -12.01 0.97 2.22
C SER A 121 -12.39 2.33 1.63
N HIS A 122 -11.78 2.65 0.52
CA HIS A 122 -12.12 3.81 -0.29
C HIS A 122 -12.77 3.38 -1.58
N ASN A 123 -13.37 4.33 -2.28
CA ASN A 123 -13.92 4.09 -3.60
C ASN A 123 -12.81 3.71 -4.57
N ASN A 124 -13.20 3.15 -5.70
CA ASN A 124 -12.29 2.70 -6.74
C ASN A 124 -11.39 3.83 -7.26
N LEU A 125 -10.23 3.42 -7.72
CA LEU A 125 -9.30 4.29 -8.42
C LEU A 125 -9.92 4.84 -9.71
#